data_c24b658174bb0a30cfc6583ef5acb278
#
_entry.id   c24b658174bb0a30cfc6583ef5acb278
#
_cell.length_a   1.000
_cell.length_b   1.000
_cell.length_c   1.000
_cell.angle_alpha   90.00
_cell.angle_beta   90.00
_cell.angle_gamma   90.00
#
_symmetry.space_group_name_H-M   'P 1'
#
loop_
_entity.id
_entity.type
_entity.pdbx_description
1 polymer ?
#
loop_
_entity_poly.entity_id
_entity_poly.type
_entity_poly.pdbx_seq_one_letter_code
_entity_poly.pdbx_strand_id
1 'polypeptide(L)'
;MLILFFVVWGADSLGFFMFGYSTVVFEALAFPLLFAGTFVSLCLSFYLVAKSHKAVLEQVSDPPKLVDSDVYAWVRHPMYLGTLLFCLAFLFISVSLVSIAIWIAFFIFYDRMATYEEKNLIEILGEQYTAYQKRLSKWLPGV
;
A
#
# COMPACT_ATOMS: atom_id res chain seq x y z
N MET A 1 6.23 9.07 -7.36
CA MET A 1 5.22 8.08 -7.78
C MET A 1 3.80 8.49 -7.42
N LEU A 2 3.50 8.89 -6.18
CA LEU A 2 2.16 9.36 -5.79
C LEU A 2 1.62 10.50 -6.68
N ILE A 3 2.46 11.48 -7.04
CA ILE A 3 2.07 12.57 -7.94
C ILE A 3 1.60 12.03 -9.29
N LEU A 4 2.31 11.08 -9.88
CA LEU A 4 1.92 10.46 -11.14
C LEU A 4 0.56 9.75 -11.03
N PHE A 5 0.34 9.02 -9.93
CA PHE A 5 -0.94 8.38 -9.66
C PHE A 5 -2.08 9.41 -9.63
N PHE A 6 -1.94 10.50 -8.87
CA PHE A 6 -2.98 11.51 -8.76
C PHE A 6 -3.22 12.30 -10.05
N VAL A 7 -2.18 12.56 -10.83
CA VAL A 7 -2.34 13.21 -12.15
C VAL A 7 -3.16 12.32 -13.09
N VAL A 8 -2.83 11.03 -13.18
CA VAL A 8 -3.55 10.12 -14.08
C VAL A 8 -4.95 9.83 -13.57
N TRP A 9 -5.11 9.57 -12.27
CA TRP A 9 -6.42 9.36 -11.65
C TRP A 9 -7.32 10.60 -11.82
N GLY A 10 -6.79 11.80 -11.62
CA GLY A 10 -7.53 13.06 -11.79
C GLY A 10 -7.93 13.32 -13.24
N ALA A 11 -7.01 13.11 -14.19
CA ALA A 11 -7.30 13.24 -15.61
C ALA A 11 -8.37 12.24 -16.10
N ASP A 12 -8.27 10.99 -15.63
CA ASP A 12 -9.23 9.95 -15.98
C ASP A 12 -10.60 10.18 -15.33
N SER A 13 -10.64 10.63 -14.08
CA SER A 13 -11.88 11.03 -13.38
C SER A 13 -12.57 12.21 -14.07
N LEU A 14 -11.80 13.23 -14.48
CA LEU A 14 -12.34 14.34 -15.28
C LEU A 14 -12.86 13.87 -16.63
N GLY A 15 -12.15 12.98 -17.32
CA GLY A 15 -12.59 12.36 -18.56
C GLY A 15 -13.92 11.62 -18.40
N PHE A 16 -14.10 10.90 -17.28
CA PHE A 16 -15.36 10.24 -16.97
C PHE A 16 -16.51 11.25 -16.75
N PHE A 17 -16.32 12.24 -15.91
CA PHE A 17 -17.37 13.21 -15.57
C PHE A 17 -17.74 14.11 -16.77
N MET A 18 -16.77 14.44 -17.65
CA MET A 18 -17.01 15.32 -18.78
C MET A 18 -17.51 14.59 -20.05
N PHE A 19 -17.08 13.37 -20.28
CA PHE A 19 -17.29 12.65 -21.56
C PHE A 19 -17.93 11.27 -21.39
N GLY A 20 -18.15 10.79 -20.16
CA GLY A 20 -18.84 9.53 -19.86
C GLY A 20 -18.08 8.27 -20.31
N TYR A 21 -16.76 8.35 -20.55
CA TYR A 21 -15.95 7.18 -20.88
C TYR A 21 -14.99 6.80 -19.75
N SER A 22 -14.55 5.53 -19.77
CA SER A 22 -13.56 4.93 -18.85
C SER A 22 -14.10 4.22 -17.60
N THR A 23 -15.37 4.32 -17.24
CA THR A 23 -15.90 3.54 -16.10
C THR A 23 -16.83 2.42 -16.56
N VAL A 24 -16.36 1.19 -16.43
CA VAL A 24 -17.15 0.00 -16.77
C VAL A 24 -17.95 -0.53 -15.56
N VAL A 25 -17.62 -0.11 -14.35
CA VAL A 25 -18.09 -0.80 -13.14
C VAL A 25 -18.88 0.11 -12.17
N PHE A 26 -18.97 1.42 -12.44
CA PHE A 26 -19.60 2.36 -11.51
C PHE A 26 -21.11 2.07 -11.30
N GLU A 27 -21.80 1.63 -12.35
CA GLU A 27 -23.25 1.30 -12.27
C GLU A 27 -23.51 -0.05 -11.56
N ALA A 28 -22.52 -0.94 -11.50
CA ALA A 28 -22.66 -2.28 -10.96
C ALA A 28 -22.41 -2.37 -9.43
N LEU A 29 -21.71 -1.40 -8.85
CA LEU A 29 -21.40 -1.37 -7.43
C LEU A 29 -22.28 -0.32 -6.71
N ALA A 30 -23.08 -0.78 -5.74
CA ALA A 30 -23.91 0.13 -4.95
C ALA A 30 -23.06 1.19 -4.24
N PHE A 31 -23.42 2.46 -4.35
CA PHE A 31 -22.73 3.60 -3.72
C PHE A 31 -22.30 3.37 -2.26
N PRO A 32 -23.11 2.74 -1.38
CA PRO A 32 -22.69 2.45 -0.01
C PRO A 32 -21.45 1.56 0.08
N LEU A 33 -21.27 0.61 -0.84
CA LEU A 33 -20.11 -0.30 -0.85
C LEU A 33 -18.83 0.43 -1.25
N LEU A 34 -18.91 1.30 -2.25
CA LEU A 34 -17.78 2.14 -2.70
C LEU A 34 -17.37 3.11 -1.59
N PHE A 35 -18.34 3.75 -0.93
CA PHE A 35 -18.08 4.66 0.16
C PHE A 35 -17.43 3.94 1.36
N ALA A 36 -17.96 2.77 1.73
CA ALA A 36 -17.38 1.96 2.80
C ALA A 36 -15.94 1.51 2.45
N GLY A 37 -15.70 1.07 1.21
CA GLY A 37 -14.38 0.69 0.72
C GLY A 37 -13.37 1.83 0.80
N THR A 38 -13.76 3.03 0.36
CA THR A 38 -12.95 4.25 0.48
C THR A 38 -12.60 4.53 1.94
N PHE A 39 -13.60 4.57 2.82
CA PHE A 39 -13.41 4.92 4.22
C PHE A 39 -12.52 3.92 4.95
N VAL A 40 -12.78 2.61 4.79
CA VAL A 40 -11.97 1.55 5.41
C VAL A 40 -10.53 1.60 4.90
N SER A 41 -10.33 1.77 3.60
CA SER A 41 -8.98 1.84 3.01
C SER A 41 -8.20 3.06 3.52
N LEU A 42 -8.84 4.23 3.65
CA LEU A 42 -8.22 5.42 4.22
C LEU A 42 -7.86 5.23 5.70
N CYS A 43 -8.79 4.72 6.52
CA CYS A 43 -8.52 4.49 7.95
C CYS A 43 -7.34 3.52 8.16
N LEU A 44 -7.33 2.39 7.44
CA LEU A 44 -6.23 1.42 7.51
C LEU A 44 -4.92 2.02 7.01
N SER A 45 -4.95 2.78 5.91
CA SER A 45 -3.77 3.46 5.38
C SER A 45 -3.16 4.40 6.40
N PHE A 46 -3.95 5.34 6.95
CA PHE A 46 -3.45 6.29 7.95
C PHE A 46 -2.92 5.59 9.19
N TYR A 47 -3.61 4.55 9.67
CA TYR A 47 -3.17 3.77 10.80
C TYR A 47 -1.81 3.11 10.55
N LEU A 48 -1.68 2.38 9.41
CA LEU A 48 -0.43 1.69 9.05
C LEU A 48 0.73 2.66 8.85
N VAL A 49 0.52 3.76 8.11
CA VAL A 49 1.58 4.74 7.84
C VAL A 49 2.02 5.44 9.13
N ALA A 50 1.09 5.89 9.97
CA ALA A 50 1.41 6.57 11.21
C ALA A 50 2.21 5.69 12.17
N LYS A 51 1.82 4.42 12.31
CA LYS A 51 2.51 3.45 13.16
C LYS A 51 3.87 3.04 12.60
N SER A 52 3.94 2.80 11.28
CA SER A 52 5.19 2.43 10.60
C SER A 52 6.26 3.52 10.68
N HIS A 53 5.87 4.79 10.57
CA HIS A 53 6.82 5.90 10.58
C HIS A 53 7.62 5.96 11.89
N LYS A 54 6.96 5.73 13.02
CA LYS A 54 7.63 5.68 14.33
C LYS A 54 8.66 4.54 14.39
N ALA A 55 8.28 3.36 13.93
CA ALA A 55 9.13 2.18 13.94
C ALA A 55 10.37 2.29 13.03
N VAL A 56 10.22 2.92 11.84
CA VAL A 56 11.36 3.17 10.94
C VAL A 56 12.41 4.07 11.60
N LEU A 57 11.99 5.07 12.37
CA LEU A 57 12.93 5.93 13.11
C LEU A 57 13.72 5.17 14.17
N GLU A 58 13.12 4.14 14.78
CA GLU A 58 13.80 3.25 15.73
C GLU A 58 14.77 2.28 15.04
N GLN A 59 14.45 1.82 13.82
CA GLN A 59 15.28 0.90 13.04
C GLN A 59 16.59 1.55 12.53
N VAL A 60 16.57 2.85 12.28
CA VAL A 60 17.76 3.64 11.84
C VAL A 60 18.72 3.93 13.01
N SER A 61 18.45 3.42 14.21
CA SER A 61 19.36 3.56 15.36
C SER A 61 20.71 2.87 15.11
N ASP A 62 21.76 3.36 15.75
CA ASP A 62 23.09 2.72 15.73
C ASP A 62 23.33 2.03 17.08
N PRO A 63 23.48 0.68 17.14
CA PRO A 63 23.42 -0.30 16.04
C PRO A 63 21.99 -0.54 15.51
N PRO A 64 21.84 -0.96 14.24
CA PRO A 64 20.54 -1.27 13.64
C PRO A 64 19.81 -2.37 14.41
N LYS A 65 18.51 -2.19 14.66
CA LYS A 65 17.69 -3.17 15.38
C LYS A 65 16.56 -3.67 14.52
N LEU A 66 16.24 -4.96 14.64
CA LEU A 66 15.04 -5.51 14.05
C LEU A 66 13.81 -4.92 14.76
N VAL A 67 12.91 -4.31 13.98
CA VAL A 67 11.58 -3.91 14.45
C VAL A 67 10.58 -4.96 14.01
N ASP A 68 10.04 -5.70 14.98
CA ASP A 68 9.06 -6.77 14.75
C ASP A 68 7.81 -6.63 15.65
N SER A 69 7.57 -5.43 16.15
CA SER A 69 6.46 -5.09 17.04
C SER A 69 5.39 -4.22 16.32
N ASP A 70 4.24 -4.04 16.98
CA ASP A 70 3.10 -3.22 16.51
C ASP A 70 2.64 -3.70 15.10
N VAL A 71 2.57 -2.83 14.12
CA VAL A 71 2.15 -3.16 12.74
C VAL A 71 3.14 -4.07 12.01
N TYR A 72 4.43 -4.06 12.40
CA TYR A 72 5.46 -4.97 11.91
C TYR A 72 5.34 -6.40 12.47
N ALA A 73 4.48 -6.62 13.46
CA ALA A 73 4.07 -7.95 13.89
C ALA A 73 2.97 -8.57 13.00
N TRP A 74 2.35 -7.77 12.11
CA TRP A 74 1.27 -8.24 11.23
C TRP A 74 1.75 -8.55 9.83
N VAL A 75 2.52 -7.62 9.24
CA VAL A 75 3.10 -7.74 7.89
C VAL A 75 4.50 -7.13 7.89
N ARG A 76 5.35 -7.57 6.97
CA ARG A 76 6.74 -7.10 6.92
C ARG A 76 6.90 -5.68 6.35
N HIS A 77 5.98 -5.23 5.49
CA HIS A 77 6.05 -3.90 4.85
C HIS A 77 4.77 -3.07 5.06
N PRO A 78 4.42 -2.75 6.33
CA PRO A 78 3.17 -2.05 6.64
C PRO A 78 3.12 -0.63 6.07
N MET A 79 4.25 0.06 5.92
CA MET A 79 4.29 1.40 5.33
C MET A 79 3.94 1.37 3.83
N TYR A 80 4.48 0.39 3.09
CA TYR A 80 4.16 0.22 1.67
C TYR A 80 2.71 -0.25 1.48
N LEU A 81 2.24 -1.16 2.32
CA LEU A 81 0.84 -1.57 2.32
C LEU A 81 -0.10 -0.39 2.60
N GLY A 82 0.23 0.45 3.57
CA GLY A 82 -0.52 1.67 3.85
C GLY A 82 -0.60 2.61 2.64
N THR A 83 0.52 2.81 1.93
CA THR A 83 0.55 3.63 0.71
C THR A 83 -0.31 3.02 -0.41
N LEU A 84 -0.27 1.70 -0.59
CA LEU A 84 -1.10 1.00 -1.57
C LEU A 84 -2.60 1.10 -1.24
N LEU A 85 -2.96 0.98 0.05
CA LEU A 85 -4.33 1.18 0.52
C LEU A 85 -4.81 2.62 0.35
N PHE A 86 -3.90 3.61 0.53
CA PHE A 86 -4.21 5.00 0.25
C PHE A 86 -4.60 5.21 -1.22
N CYS A 87 -3.80 4.71 -2.15
CA CYS A 87 -4.13 4.77 -3.56
C CYS A 87 -5.41 3.97 -3.89
N LEU A 88 -5.63 2.82 -3.24
CA LEU A 88 -6.82 2.00 -3.43
C LEU A 88 -8.11 2.74 -3.03
N ALA A 89 -8.06 3.57 -1.99
CA ALA A 89 -9.21 4.37 -1.56
C ALA A 89 -9.72 5.29 -2.68
N PHE A 90 -8.82 5.87 -3.47
CA PHE A 90 -9.21 6.72 -4.60
C PHE A 90 -9.78 5.92 -5.77
N LEU A 91 -9.41 4.65 -5.92
CA LEU A 91 -10.04 3.76 -6.91
C LEU A 91 -11.51 3.49 -6.59
N PHE A 92 -11.90 3.44 -5.32
CA PHE A 92 -13.30 3.31 -4.93
C PHE A 92 -14.14 4.58 -5.23
N ILE A 93 -13.51 5.75 -5.37
CA ILE A 93 -14.20 7.00 -5.72
C ILE A 93 -14.51 7.06 -7.22
N SER A 94 -13.57 6.62 -8.06
CA SER A 94 -13.77 6.59 -9.52
C SER A 94 -13.22 5.28 -10.07
N VAL A 95 -14.05 4.26 -10.16
CA VAL A 95 -13.64 2.91 -10.62
C VAL A 95 -13.29 2.95 -12.11
N SER A 96 -12.04 3.25 -12.40
CA SER A 96 -11.48 3.37 -13.73
C SER A 96 -10.49 2.24 -14.03
N LEU A 97 -10.57 1.67 -15.22
CA LEU A 97 -9.64 0.63 -15.67
C LEU A 97 -8.20 1.14 -15.76
N VAL A 98 -8.01 2.41 -16.13
CA VAL A 98 -6.68 3.03 -16.21
C VAL A 98 -6.08 3.18 -14.80
N SER A 99 -6.86 3.67 -13.86
CA SER A 99 -6.43 3.80 -12.47
C SER A 99 -6.12 2.45 -11.81
N ILE A 100 -6.91 1.42 -12.11
CA ILE A 100 -6.65 0.03 -11.67
C ILE A 100 -5.31 -0.47 -12.24
N ALA A 101 -5.07 -0.27 -13.54
CA ALA A 101 -3.82 -0.69 -14.18
C ALA A 101 -2.59 -0.01 -13.54
N ILE A 102 -2.69 1.28 -13.24
CA ILE A 102 -1.62 2.03 -12.55
C ILE A 102 -1.43 1.54 -11.12
N TRP A 103 -2.52 1.24 -10.41
CA TRP A 103 -2.41 0.69 -9.07
C TRP A 103 -1.71 -0.67 -9.05
N ILE A 104 -2.01 -1.54 -10.03
CA ILE A 104 -1.31 -2.82 -10.21
C ILE A 104 0.18 -2.58 -10.50
N ALA A 105 0.51 -1.62 -11.36
CA ALA A 105 1.90 -1.27 -11.62
C ALA A 105 2.62 -0.77 -10.36
N PHE A 106 1.94 0.01 -9.51
CA PHE A 106 2.48 0.43 -8.21
C PHE A 106 2.69 -0.74 -7.26
N PHE A 107 1.74 -1.68 -7.21
CA PHE A 107 1.90 -2.89 -6.40
C PHE A 107 3.15 -3.67 -6.83
N ILE A 108 3.34 -3.90 -8.12
CA ILE A 108 4.53 -4.58 -8.65
C ILE A 108 5.81 -3.82 -8.29
N PHE A 109 5.80 -2.49 -8.41
CA PHE A 109 6.95 -1.65 -8.07
C PHE A 109 7.30 -1.76 -6.58
N TYR A 110 6.30 -1.62 -5.68
CA TYR A 110 6.53 -1.73 -4.24
C TYR A 110 6.94 -3.15 -3.83
N ASP A 111 6.44 -4.19 -4.51
CA ASP A 111 6.88 -5.55 -4.25
C ASP A 111 8.36 -5.76 -4.60
N ARG A 112 8.84 -5.17 -5.70
CA ARG A 112 10.25 -5.20 -6.08
C ARG A 112 11.12 -4.38 -5.11
N MET A 113 10.67 -3.20 -4.71
CA MET A 113 11.35 -2.40 -3.69
C MET A 113 11.47 -3.15 -2.36
N ALA A 114 10.38 -3.71 -1.88
CA ALA A 114 10.35 -4.51 -0.65
C ALA A 114 11.34 -5.69 -0.73
N THR A 115 11.36 -6.40 -1.87
CA THR A 115 12.29 -7.52 -2.07
C THR A 115 13.76 -7.06 -2.05
N TYR A 116 14.06 -5.89 -2.60
CA TYR A 116 15.40 -5.32 -2.56
C TYR A 116 15.80 -4.91 -1.12
N GLU A 117 14.89 -4.25 -0.42
CA GLU A 117 15.09 -3.85 0.98
C GLU A 117 15.31 -5.07 1.89
N GLU A 118 14.54 -6.14 1.71
CA GLU A 118 14.71 -7.38 2.46
C GLU A 118 16.10 -8.01 2.28
N LYS A 119 16.69 -7.93 1.09
CA LYS A 119 18.08 -8.40 0.85
C LYS A 119 19.08 -7.61 1.67
N ASN A 120 18.96 -6.28 1.68
CA ASN A 120 19.84 -5.43 2.48
C ASN A 120 19.66 -5.69 3.98
N LEU A 121 18.42 -5.91 4.44
CA LEU A 121 18.15 -6.23 5.85
C LEU A 121 18.70 -7.60 6.26
N ILE A 122 18.72 -8.58 5.37
CA ILE A 122 19.39 -9.87 5.61
C ILE A 122 20.91 -9.67 5.74
N GLU A 123 21.53 -8.82 4.91
CA GLU A 123 22.96 -8.53 5.01
C GLU A 123 23.34 -7.85 6.33
N ILE A 124 22.46 -6.98 6.85
CA ILE A 124 22.69 -6.21 8.07
C ILE A 124 22.34 -7.02 9.34
N LEU A 125 21.19 -7.69 9.37
CA LEU A 125 20.61 -8.34 10.54
C LEU A 125 20.76 -9.87 10.55
N GLY A 126 21.17 -10.46 9.42
CA GLY A 126 21.48 -11.90 9.30
C GLY A 126 20.31 -12.81 9.64
N GLU A 127 20.58 -13.76 10.56
CA GLU A 127 19.59 -14.77 10.97
C GLU A 127 18.35 -14.19 11.65
N GLN A 128 18.45 -13.05 12.33
CA GLN A 128 17.32 -12.40 13.00
C GLN A 128 16.25 -12.01 11.98
N TYR A 129 16.66 -11.39 10.86
CA TYR A 129 15.72 -11.01 9.81
C TYR A 129 15.17 -12.22 9.06
N THR A 130 15.99 -13.24 8.81
CA THR A 130 15.57 -14.48 8.16
C THR A 130 14.51 -15.22 8.99
N ALA A 131 14.66 -15.26 10.31
CA ALA A 131 13.66 -15.83 11.22
C ALA A 131 12.34 -15.03 11.20
N TYR A 132 12.42 -13.70 11.15
CA TYR A 132 11.29 -12.81 11.01
C TYR A 132 10.55 -13.03 9.68
N GLN A 133 11.27 -13.16 8.55
CA GLN A 133 10.68 -13.46 7.24
C GLN A 133 9.89 -14.76 7.21
N LYS A 134 10.36 -15.81 7.91
CA LYS A 134 9.68 -17.12 7.97
C LYS A 134 8.38 -17.07 8.77
N ARG A 135 8.25 -16.08 9.65
CA ARG A 135 7.12 -15.94 10.58
C ARG A 135 5.97 -15.13 9.99
N LEU A 136 6.28 -14.18 9.11
CA LEU A 136 5.32 -13.19 8.62
C LEU A 136 5.33 -13.08 7.10
N SER A 137 4.14 -12.87 6.56
CA SER A 137 3.94 -12.56 5.14
C SER A 137 4.37 -11.12 4.81
N LYS A 138 4.69 -10.87 3.55
CA LYS A 138 5.07 -9.54 3.06
C LYS A 138 3.88 -8.56 3.11
N TRP A 139 2.68 -9.02 2.72
CA TRP A 139 1.52 -8.17 2.43
C TRP A 139 0.26 -8.49 3.22
N LEU A 140 0.02 -9.76 3.56
CA LEU A 140 -1.23 -10.21 4.18
C LEU A 140 -0.98 -10.72 5.59
N PRO A 141 -1.73 -10.23 6.61
CA PRO A 141 -1.61 -10.75 7.97
C PRO A 141 -2.05 -12.21 8.05
N GLY A 142 -1.28 -13.04 8.77
CA GLY A 142 -1.69 -14.41 9.10
C GLY A 142 -1.53 -15.45 7.99
N VAL A 143 -0.76 -15.17 6.93
CA VAL A 143 -0.46 -16.11 5.84
C VAL A 143 1.02 -16.45 5.86
#